data_7847c7dc3799dbd5b7390db8e4d12756
#
_entry.id   7847c7dc3799dbd5b7390db8e4d12756
#
_cell.length_a   1.000
_cell.length_b   1.000
_cell.length_c   1.000
_cell.angle_alpha   90.00
_cell.angle_beta   90.00
_cell.angle_gamma   90.00
#
_symmetry.space_group_name_H-M   'P 1'
#
loop_
_entity.id
_entity.type
_entity.pdbx_description
1 polymer ?
#
loop_
_entity_poly.entity_id
_entity_poly.type
_entity_poly.pdbx_seq_one_letter_code
_entity_poly.pdbx_strand_id
1 'polypeptide(L)'
;MITDTIANAHRYTALHPDFSDAIKLLQTLDFANLPDGQVACENPNIRLFIGSEAMRNREAAKPEAHRNHIDIQVPLSGTEAYGWIDRGRLQNGLGYNEQKDIEFFDCEPTTWLDIHVGEFALFFPSDGHAPLVGSEPFIRKAVFKIRTLETRASS
;
A
#
# COMPACT_ATOMS: atom_id res chain seq x y z
N MET A 1 -10.35 3.16 1.02
CA MET A 1 -9.18 3.66 0.26
C MET A 1 -9.17 5.19 0.26
N ILE A 2 -7.98 5.79 0.34
CA ILE A 2 -7.74 7.24 0.24
C ILE A 2 -6.62 7.45 -0.77
N THR A 3 -6.75 8.47 -1.62
CA THR A 3 -5.67 8.96 -2.48
C THR A 3 -5.56 10.47 -2.35
N ASP A 4 -4.33 10.98 -2.23
CA ASP A 4 -4.06 12.43 -2.15
C ASP A 4 -2.58 12.68 -2.46
N THR A 5 -2.18 13.93 -2.51
CA THR A 5 -0.77 14.31 -2.60
C THR A 5 -0.07 14.12 -1.26
N ILE A 6 1.25 13.83 -1.30
CA ILE A 6 2.07 13.69 -0.08
C ILE A 6 2.01 14.97 0.77
N ALA A 7 1.92 16.14 0.15
CA ALA A 7 1.78 17.41 0.87
C ALA A 7 0.54 17.48 1.77
N ASN A 8 -0.55 16.82 1.37
CA ASN A 8 -1.82 16.77 2.09
C ASN A 8 -1.90 15.63 3.12
N ALA A 9 -0.92 14.71 3.18
CA ALA A 9 -0.97 13.51 4.01
C ALA A 9 -1.23 13.83 5.49
N HIS A 10 -0.77 14.99 6.00
CA HIS A 10 -0.98 15.44 7.38
C HIS A 10 -2.47 15.50 7.79
N ARG A 11 -3.40 15.62 6.83
CA ARG A 11 -4.86 15.66 7.07
C ARG A 11 -5.42 14.34 7.57
N TYR A 12 -4.68 13.24 7.39
CA TYR A 12 -5.12 11.87 7.69
C TYR A 12 -4.55 11.32 9.00
N THR A 13 -3.75 12.10 9.74
CA THR A 13 -3.09 11.66 10.99
C THR A 13 -4.06 11.17 12.06
N ALA A 14 -5.29 11.71 12.10
CA ALA A 14 -6.31 11.34 13.08
C ALA A 14 -6.97 9.97 12.82
N LEU A 15 -6.74 9.35 11.64
CA LEU A 15 -7.39 8.07 11.28
C LEU A 15 -6.77 6.85 11.98
N HIS A 16 -5.52 6.97 12.44
CA HIS A 16 -4.83 5.89 13.15
C HIS A 16 -3.71 6.48 14.05
N PRO A 17 -3.49 5.96 15.27
CA PRO A 17 -2.47 6.50 16.19
C PRO A 17 -1.05 6.57 15.61
N ASP A 18 -0.66 5.59 14.78
CA ASP A 18 0.67 5.55 14.17
C ASP A 18 0.77 6.33 12.86
N PHE A 19 -0.32 6.92 12.36
CA PHE A 19 -0.26 7.69 11.12
C PHE A 19 0.58 8.96 11.26
N SER A 20 0.66 9.55 12.45
CA SER A 20 1.55 10.69 12.69
C SER A 20 3.01 10.34 12.34
N ASP A 21 3.49 9.18 12.80
CA ASP A 21 4.87 8.73 12.53
C ASP A 21 5.07 8.33 11.07
N ALA A 22 4.13 7.55 10.51
CA ALA A 22 4.21 7.12 9.12
C ALA A 22 4.18 8.32 8.15
N ILE A 23 3.31 9.29 8.38
CA ILE A 23 3.17 10.48 7.55
C ILE A 23 4.40 11.40 7.71
N LYS A 24 4.96 11.50 8.91
CA LYS A 24 6.23 12.21 9.11
C LYS A 24 7.34 11.59 8.26
N LEU A 25 7.49 10.26 8.28
CA LEU A 25 8.45 9.56 7.43
C LEU A 25 8.17 9.81 5.94
N LEU A 26 6.90 9.70 5.52
CA LEU A 26 6.48 9.94 4.14
C LEU A 26 6.86 11.33 3.64
N GLN A 27 6.74 12.36 4.50
CA GLN A 27 7.00 13.75 4.12
C GLN A 27 8.45 14.20 4.28
N THR A 28 9.27 13.49 5.07
CA THR A 28 10.62 13.94 5.42
C THR A 28 11.74 13.08 4.85
N LEU A 29 11.47 11.83 4.48
CA LEU A 29 12.50 10.95 3.92
C LEU A 29 12.87 11.37 2.50
N ASP A 30 14.17 11.40 2.23
CA ASP A 30 14.71 11.54 0.89
C ASP A 30 14.76 10.17 0.19
N PHE A 31 13.61 9.74 -0.32
CA PHE A 31 13.47 8.45 -0.99
C PHE A 31 14.41 8.25 -2.18
N ALA A 32 14.85 9.34 -2.82
CA ALA A 32 15.74 9.25 -3.96
C ALA A 32 17.13 8.68 -3.57
N ASN A 33 17.58 8.99 -2.36
CA ASN A 33 18.90 8.58 -1.84
C ASN A 33 18.86 7.35 -0.91
N LEU A 34 17.68 6.78 -0.66
CA LEU A 34 17.57 5.53 0.11
C LEU A 34 17.79 4.31 -0.79
N PRO A 35 18.53 3.28 -0.33
CA PRO A 35 18.65 2.03 -1.06
C PRO A 35 17.34 1.25 -1.05
N ASP A 36 17.16 0.34 -2.02
CA ASP A 36 16.10 -0.64 -1.99
C ASP A 36 16.29 -1.59 -0.80
N GLY A 37 15.19 -1.99 -0.18
CA GLY A 37 15.14 -2.85 0.99
C GLY A 37 14.23 -2.32 2.09
N GLN A 38 14.36 -2.92 3.27
CA GLN A 38 13.63 -2.47 4.46
C GLN A 38 14.32 -1.26 5.09
N VAL A 39 13.57 -0.20 5.31
CA VAL A 39 14.03 1.00 6.02
C VAL A 39 13.69 0.86 7.50
N ALA A 40 14.68 1.16 8.37
CA ALA A 40 14.46 1.14 9.82
C ALA A 40 13.48 2.23 10.25
N CYS A 41 12.45 1.84 11.00
CA CYS A 41 11.47 2.74 11.61
C CYS A 41 11.59 2.65 13.13
N GLU A 42 11.54 3.79 13.83
CA GLU A 42 11.53 3.83 15.31
C GLU A 42 10.25 3.22 15.88
N ASN A 43 9.12 3.43 15.21
CA ASN A 43 7.83 2.87 15.61
C ASN A 43 7.75 1.39 15.15
N PRO A 44 7.68 0.39 16.06
CA PRO A 44 7.68 -1.02 15.72
C PRO A 44 6.40 -1.50 14.99
N ASN A 45 5.35 -0.68 14.99
CA ASN A 45 4.11 -0.97 14.28
C ASN A 45 4.17 -0.58 12.80
N ILE A 46 5.24 0.09 12.38
CA ILE A 46 5.43 0.56 11.00
C ILE A 46 6.58 -0.22 10.38
N ARG A 47 6.33 -0.82 9.25
CA ARG A 47 7.37 -1.36 8.36
C ARG A 47 7.35 -0.57 7.06
N LEU A 48 8.52 -0.14 6.62
CA LEU A 48 8.72 0.59 5.37
C LEU A 48 9.64 -0.22 4.47
N PHE A 49 9.20 -0.46 3.25
CA PHE A 49 9.98 -1.11 2.21
C PHE A 49 10.10 -0.18 1.01
N ILE A 50 11.27 -0.14 0.40
CA ILE A 50 11.53 0.52 -0.88
C ILE A 50 12.00 -0.55 -1.84
N GLY A 51 11.48 -0.57 -3.05
CA GLY A 51 11.89 -1.55 -4.04
C GLY A 51 11.51 -1.18 -5.45
N SER A 52 12.20 -1.84 -6.39
CA SER A 52 11.90 -1.79 -7.81
C SER A 52 11.16 -3.06 -8.19
N GLU A 53 9.89 -2.92 -8.55
CA GLU A 53 8.96 -4.02 -8.78
C GLU A 53 8.57 -4.11 -10.25
N ALA A 54 8.45 -5.35 -10.77
CA ALA A 54 7.97 -5.56 -12.13
C ALA A 54 6.48 -5.21 -12.26
N MET A 55 6.16 -4.40 -13.25
CA MET A 55 4.78 -4.04 -13.54
C MET A 55 4.11 -5.07 -14.47
N ARG A 56 2.79 -5.03 -14.49
CA ARG A 56 1.94 -5.91 -15.29
C ARG A 56 0.80 -5.13 -15.94
N ASN A 57 0.11 -5.75 -16.89
CA ASN A 57 -1.14 -5.21 -17.41
C ASN A 57 -2.32 -5.47 -16.44
N ARG A 58 -3.46 -4.82 -16.70
CA ARG A 58 -4.66 -4.94 -15.84
C ARG A 58 -5.22 -6.36 -15.79
N GLU A 59 -5.14 -7.10 -16.90
CA GLU A 59 -5.67 -8.46 -17.03
C GLU A 59 -4.91 -9.48 -16.17
N ALA A 60 -3.64 -9.21 -15.89
CA ALA A 60 -2.80 -10.05 -15.04
C ALA A 60 -2.83 -9.63 -13.56
N ALA A 61 -3.43 -8.49 -13.23
CA ALA A 61 -3.45 -7.98 -11.89
C ALA A 61 -4.60 -8.60 -11.09
N LYS A 62 -4.26 -9.25 -9.96
CA LYS A 62 -5.24 -9.81 -9.03
C LYS A 62 -5.34 -8.93 -7.80
N PRO A 63 -6.56 -8.64 -7.30
CA PRO A 63 -6.72 -8.00 -6.02
C PRO A 63 -6.10 -8.80 -4.89
N GLU A 64 -5.46 -8.09 -3.98
CA GLU A 64 -4.98 -8.58 -2.70
C GLU A 64 -5.65 -7.82 -1.56
N ALA A 65 -5.74 -8.42 -0.38
CA ALA A 65 -6.21 -7.78 0.83
C ALA A 65 -5.42 -8.23 2.04
N HIS A 66 -5.32 -7.35 3.03
CA HIS A 66 -4.64 -7.58 4.30
C HIS A 66 -5.68 -7.66 5.44
N ARG A 67 -5.33 -8.32 6.55
CA ARG A 67 -6.19 -8.39 7.74
C ARG A 67 -5.68 -7.50 8.86
N ASN A 68 -4.36 -7.44 8.98
CA ASN A 68 -3.67 -6.90 10.15
C ASN A 68 -2.86 -5.63 9.84
N HIS A 69 -2.84 -5.17 8.59
CA HIS A 69 -2.08 -3.99 8.19
C HIS A 69 -2.91 -3.06 7.31
N ILE A 70 -2.60 -1.78 7.45
CA ILE A 70 -2.97 -0.71 6.53
C ILE A 70 -1.76 -0.46 5.65
N ASP A 71 -1.95 -0.37 4.34
CA ASP A 71 -0.88 -0.04 3.40
C ASP A 71 -0.93 1.44 3.01
N ILE A 72 0.23 2.13 3.00
CA ILE A 72 0.40 3.37 2.25
C ILE A 72 1.39 3.07 1.15
N GLN A 73 0.95 3.21 -0.09
CA GLN A 73 1.71 2.90 -1.29
C GLN A 73 2.07 4.19 -2.03
N VAL A 74 3.34 4.34 -2.40
CA VAL A 74 3.91 5.58 -2.89
C VAL A 74 4.79 5.30 -4.11
N PRO A 75 4.37 5.65 -5.32
CA PRO A 75 5.24 5.62 -6.49
C PRO A 75 6.41 6.60 -6.33
N LEU A 76 7.63 6.13 -6.51
CA LEU A 76 8.86 6.92 -6.49
C LEU A 76 9.39 7.21 -7.90
N SER A 77 8.87 6.50 -8.90
CA SER A 77 9.12 6.72 -10.33
C SER A 77 7.87 6.41 -11.14
N GLY A 78 7.68 7.08 -12.26
CA GLY A 78 6.58 6.78 -13.19
C GLY A 78 5.18 6.96 -12.62
N THR A 79 4.24 6.16 -13.14
CA THR A 79 2.82 6.13 -12.72
C THR A 79 2.43 4.69 -12.45
N GLU A 80 1.77 4.46 -11.32
CA GLU A 80 1.22 3.14 -10.96
C GLU A 80 -0.31 3.21 -10.94
N ALA A 81 -0.95 2.32 -11.71
CA ALA A 81 -2.38 2.13 -11.63
C ALA A 81 -2.72 1.10 -10.55
N TYR A 82 -3.71 1.44 -9.72
CA TYR A 82 -4.25 0.54 -8.69
C TYR A 82 -5.69 0.18 -9.04
N GLY A 83 -5.96 -1.12 -9.12
CA GLY A 83 -7.32 -1.60 -9.09
C GLY A 83 -7.84 -1.58 -7.65
N TRP A 84 -9.09 -1.15 -7.43
CA TRP A 84 -9.74 -1.17 -6.13
C TRP A 84 -11.08 -1.90 -6.18
N ILE A 85 -11.38 -2.61 -5.10
CA ILE A 85 -12.65 -3.28 -4.86
C ILE A 85 -12.93 -3.33 -3.35
N ASP A 86 -14.17 -3.09 -2.93
CA ASP A 86 -14.59 -3.29 -1.53
C ASP A 86 -14.38 -4.75 -1.11
N ARG A 87 -13.82 -4.98 0.09
CA ARG A 87 -13.51 -6.33 0.59
C ARG A 87 -14.74 -7.25 0.59
N GLY A 88 -15.92 -6.74 0.91
CA GLY A 88 -17.16 -7.52 0.91
C GLY A 88 -17.59 -8.02 -0.48
N ARG A 89 -16.96 -7.51 -1.54
CA ARG A 89 -17.21 -7.92 -2.93
C ARG A 89 -16.12 -8.83 -3.50
N LEU A 90 -15.03 -9.07 -2.76
CA LEU A 90 -13.97 -9.99 -3.18
C LEU A 90 -14.52 -11.41 -3.29
N GLN A 91 -14.14 -12.11 -4.35
CA GLN A 91 -14.57 -13.46 -4.66
C GLN A 91 -13.38 -14.34 -5.04
N ASN A 92 -13.56 -15.64 -4.91
CA ASN A 92 -12.56 -16.65 -5.31
C ASN A 92 -11.19 -16.42 -4.62
N GLY A 93 -11.20 -16.33 -3.28
CA GLY A 93 -9.98 -16.23 -2.48
C GLY A 93 -9.06 -17.42 -2.70
N LEU A 94 -7.77 -17.15 -2.88
CA LEU A 94 -6.73 -18.14 -3.18
C LEU A 94 -6.03 -18.65 -1.91
N GLY A 95 -6.53 -18.27 -0.73
CA GLY A 95 -6.00 -18.65 0.57
C GLY A 95 -5.17 -17.54 1.22
N TYR A 96 -5.39 -17.34 2.50
CA TYR A 96 -4.70 -16.34 3.29
C TYR A 96 -3.34 -16.85 3.77
N ASN A 97 -2.30 -16.07 3.53
CA ASN A 97 -0.96 -16.30 4.06
C ASN A 97 -0.76 -15.46 5.34
N GLU A 98 -0.77 -16.13 6.50
CA GLU A 98 -0.64 -15.45 7.81
C GLU A 98 0.72 -14.77 7.99
N GLN A 99 1.81 -15.36 7.49
CA GLN A 99 3.17 -14.82 7.66
C GLN A 99 3.36 -13.51 6.90
N LYS A 100 2.72 -13.40 5.72
CA LYS A 100 2.78 -12.21 4.87
C LYS A 100 1.61 -11.28 5.09
N ASP A 101 0.59 -11.71 5.83
CA ASP A 101 -0.69 -11.00 5.99
C ASP A 101 -1.31 -10.62 4.65
N ILE A 102 -1.46 -11.57 3.73
CA ILE A 102 -1.97 -11.32 2.39
C ILE A 102 -2.87 -12.47 1.92
N GLU A 103 -3.93 -12.11 1.23
CA GLU A 103 -4.79 -13.02 0.49
C GLU A 103 -5.03 -12.44 -0.89
N PHE A 104 -4.81 -13.25 -1.94
CA PHE A 104 -5.13 -12.88 -3.31
C PHE A 104 -6.50 -13.40 -3.71
N PHE A 105 -7.14 -12.71 -4.66
CA PHE A 105 -8.48 -13.04 -5.12
C PHE A 105 -8.52 -13.11 -6.64
N ASP A 106 -9.23 -14.12 -7.16
CA ASP A 106 -9.42 -14.29 -8.61
C ASP A 106 -10.72 -13.63 -9.06
N CYS A 107 -10.72 -12.30 -8.99
CA CYS A 107 -11.81 -11.44 -9.43
C CYS A 107 -11.26 -10.11 -9.96
N GLU A 108 -12.09 -9.33 -10.62
CA GLU A 108 -11.69 -8.04 -11.19
C GLU A 108 -11.95 -6.90 -10.20
N PRO A 109 -11.04 -5.90 -10.14
CA PRO A 109 -11.31 -4.63 -9.47
C PRO A 109 -12.51 -3.91 -10.08
N THR A 110 -13.20 -3.10 -9.26
CA THR A 110 -14.35 -2.32 -9.71
C THR A 110 -13.99 -0.91 -10.17
N THR A 111 -12.82 -0.42 -9.75
CA THR A 111 -12.34 0.93 -10.05
C THR A 111 -10.84 0.89 -10.28
N TRP A 112 -10.35 1.71 -11.18
CA TRP A 112 -8.92 1.90 -11.44
C TRP A 112 -8.54 3.36 -11.21
N LEU A 113 -7.39 3.57 -10.59
CA LEU A 113 -6.86 4.86 -10.21
C LEU A 113 -5.37 4.90 -10.58
N ASP A 114 -4.96 5.96 -11.26
CA ASP A 114 -3.56 6.23 -11.54
C ASP A 114 -2.99 7.10 -10.41
N ILE A 115 -1.88 6.68 -9.83
CA ILE A 115 -1.16 7.38 -8.78
C ILE A 115 0.21 7.76 -9.32
N HIS A 116 0.56 9.03 -9.20
CA HIS A 116 1.78 9.60 -9.74
C HIS A 116 2.83 9.86 -8.65
N VAL A 117 4.06 10.13 -9.06
CA VAL A 117 5.10 10.61 -8.13
C VAL A 117 4.62 11.89 -7.43
N GLY A 118 4.77 11.92 -6.10
CA GLY A 118 4.25 13.00 -5.26
C GLY A 118 2.84 12.76 -4.70
N GLU A 119 2.22 11.65 -5.06
CA GLU A 119 0.93 11.17 -4.55
C GLU A 119 1.10 9.87 -3.77
N PHE A 120 0.06 9.47 -3.04
CA PHE A 120 -0.01 8.19 -2.35
C PHE A 120 -1.41 7.57 -2.45
N ALA A 121 -1.45 6.25 -2.32
CA ALA A 121 -2.69 5.50 -2.09
C ALA A 121 -2.63 4.82 -0.72
N LEU A 122 -3.71 4.91 0.07
CA LEU A 122 -3.85 4.31 1.39
C LEU A 122 -4.99 3.30 1.35
N PHE A 123 -4.69 2.05 1.72
CA PHE A 123 -5.62 0.93 1.72
C PHE A 123 -5.79 0.38 3.13
N PHE A 124 -7.04 0.30 3.58
CA PHE A 124 -7.42 -0.32 4.85
C PHE A 124 -7.68 -1.82 4.67
N PRO A 125 -7.80 -2.61 5.74
CA PRO A 125 -8.22 -4.01 5.64
C PRO A 125 -9.58 -4.22 4.94
N SER A 126 -10.41 -3.18 4.87
CA SER A 126 -11.69 -3.18 4.12
C SER A 126 -11.52 -3.01 2.61
N ASP A 127 -10.31 -2.73 2.14
CA ASP A 127 -10.01 -2.47 0.73
C ASP A 127 -9.28 -3.67 0.11
N GLY A 128 -9.84 -4.24 -0.97
CA GLY A 128 -9.08 -5.05 -1.90
C GLY A 128 -8.38 -4.13 -2.90
N HIS A 129 -7.13 -4.40 -3.22
CA HIS A 129 -6.38 -3.61 -4.20
C HIS A 129 -5.47 -4.46 -5.07
N ALA A 130 -5.34 -4.10 -6.34
CA ALA A 130 -4.47 -4.75 -7.33
C ALA A 130 -3.37 -3.77 -7.74
N PRO A 131 -2.16 -3.88 -7.15
CA PRO A 131 -1.04 -3.00 -7.43
C PRO A 131 -0.23 -3.43 -8.64
N LEU A 132 0.82 -2.65 -8.95
CA LEU A 132 1.86 -2.95 -9.93
C LEU A 132 1.34 -3.02 -11.37
N VAL A 133 0.42 -2.12 -11.71
CA VAL A 133 -0.13 -2.01 -13.05
C VAL A 133 0.37 -0.76 -13.73
N GLY A 134 0.86 -0.90 -14.98
CA GLY A 134 1.32 0.22 -15.80
C GLY A 134 1.98 -0.24 -17.09
N SER A 135 2.40 0.75 -17.89
CA SER A 135 3.04 0.52 -19.20
C SER A 135 4.55 0.32 -19.09
N GLU A 136 5.17 0.81 -18.03
CA GLU A 136 6.60 0.65 -17.81
C GLU A 136 6.94 -0.77 -17.33
N PRO A 137 8.14 -1.30 -17.63
CA PRO A 137 8.50 -2.66 -17.21
C PRO A 137 8.69 -2.77 -15.69
N PHE A 138 9.11 -1.69 -15.04
CA PHE A 138 9.36 -1.65 -13.60
C PHE A 138 8.91 -0.30 -13.02
N ILE A 139 8.55 -0.32 -11.75
CA ILE A 139 8.32 0.87 -10.94
C ILE A 139 9.15 0.79 -9.66
N ARG A 140 9.77 1.91 -9.29
CA ARG A 140 10.34 2.07 -7.94
C ARG A 140 9.29 2.68 -7.04
N LYS A 141 9.04 2.06 -5.89
CA LYS A 141 7.99 2.47 -4.96
C LYS A 141 8.39 2.28 -3.51
N ALA A 142 7.72 2.99 -2.62
CA ALA A 142 7.75 2.76 -1.18
C ALA A 142 6.40 2.20 -0.72
N VAL A 143 6.45 1.24 0.22
CA VAL A 143 5.26 0.64 0.84
C VAL A 143 5.41 0.71 2.35
N PHE A 144 4.52 1.44 3.00
CA PHE A 144 4.37 1.40 4.45
C PHE A 144 3.31 0.37 4.79
N LYS A 145 3.63 -0.52 5.73
CA LYS A 145 2.68 -1.45 6.35
C LYS A 145 2.52 -1.06 7.82
N ILE A 146 1.33 -0.62 8.18
CA ILE A 146 1.00 -0.10 9.51
C ILE A 146 0.07 -1.09 10.19
N ARG A 147 0.48 -1.61 11.37
CA ARG A 147 -0.30 -2.62 12.09
C ARG A 147 -1.63 -2.03 12.58
N THR A 148 -2.73 -2.73 12.34
CA THR A 148 -4.08 -2.33 12.81
C THR A 148 -4.19 -2.38 14.34
N LEU A 149 -5.17 -1.67 14.90
CA LEU A 149 -5.42 -1.65 16.35
C LEU A 149 -5.91 -2.99 16.91
N GLU A 150 -6.69 -3.72 16.14
CA GLU A 150 -7.27 -5.02 16.55
C GLU A 150 -6.20 -6.06 16.80
N THR A 151 -5.12 -6.06 16.02
CA THR A 151 -3.98 -6.97 16.20
C THR A 151 -3.10 -6.64 17.39
N ARG A 152 -3.16 -5.42 17.94
CA ARG A 152 -2.39 -5.01 19.11
C ARG A 152 -2.97 -5.56 20.43
N ALA A 153 -4.28 -5.77 20.47
CA ALA A 153 -4.97 -6.30 21.63
C ALA A 153 -4.74 -7.80 21.85
N SER A 154 -4.16 -8.50 20.86
CA SER A 154 -3.97 -9.96 20.84
C SER A 154 -2.50 -10.37 21.06
N SER A 155 -1.58 -9.43 21.31
CA SER A 155 -0.14 -9.63 21.56
C SER A 155 0.22 -9.32 23.01
#